data_2adb3616967b2040a595dc1fa43b69b4
#
_entry.id   2adb3616967b2040a595dc1fa43b69b4
#
_cell.length_a   1.000
_cell.length_b   1.000
_cell.length_c   1.000
_cell.angle_alpha   90.00
_cell.angle_beta   90.00
_cell.angle_gamma   90.00
#
_symmetry.space_group_name_H-M   'P 1'
#
loop_
_entity.id
_entity.type
_entity.pdbx_description
1 polymer ?
#
loop_
_entity_poly.entity_id
_entity_poly.type
_entity_poly.pdbx_seq_one_letter_code
_entity_poly.pdbx_strand_id
1 'polypeptide(L)'
;MEQTILIPVDGTESADETALYAKSMCPKSETRIVLLHVTPAVTTMNAAIDHVPNVKTSYETLINRDWAVETEVRMGDPIFEILKMAILLPATMILMSTHGRSGIDRIRDGSVTEQVLKQSPCPVFILHSTRAEPADNRTEDLFKRILVPLDGTDISASILGCVEHFAKAHDSEVILFHDEMDSGHTE
;
A
#
# COMPACT_ATOMS: atom_id res chain seq x y z
N MET A 1 2.58 19.39 3.00
CA MET A 1 1.18 18.89 2.97
C MET A 1 1.15 17.61 3.78
N GLU A 2 0.25 17.52 4.73
CA GLU A 2 0.10 16.31 5.54
C GLU A 2 -0.30 15.14 4.64
N GLN A 3 0.48 14.06 4.70
CA GLN A 3 0.21 12.85 3.92
C GLN A 3 -0.58 11.87 4.77
N THR A 4 -1.64 11.30 4.22
CA THR A 4 -2.41 10.24 4.88
C THR A 4 -2.19 8.92 4.16
N ILE A 5 -1.54 7.96 4.83
CA ILE A 5 -1.34 6.61 4.32
C ILE A 5 -2.40 5.69 4.94
N LEU A 6 -3.22 5.07 4.10
CA LEU A 6 -4.18 4.05 4.51
C LEU A 6 -3.56 2.67 4.35
N ILE A 7 -3.52 1.89 5.44
CA ILE A 7 -2.96 0.54 5.47
C ILE A 7 -4.06 -0.45 5.88
N PRO A 8 -4.68 -1.16 4.94
CA PRO A 8 -5.58 -2.25 5.26
C PRO A 8 -4.83 -3.40 5.92
N VAL A 9 -5.35 -3.89 7.04
CA VAL A 9 -4.74 -4.95 7.85
C VAL A 9 -5.73 -6.08 8.12
N ASP A 10 -5.27 -7.31 7.99
CA ASP A 10 -6.06 -8.53 8.22
C ASP A 10 -5.57 -9.37 9.41
N GLY A 11 -4.58 -8.86 10.13
CA GLY A 11 -3.97 -9.54 11.28
C GLY A 11 -2.91 -10.59 10.91
N THR A 12 -2.44 -10.60 9.66
CA THR A 12 -1.35 -11.48 9.22
C THR A 12 0.02 -10.84 9.40
N GLU A 13 1.09 -11.65 9.49
CA GLU A 13 2.49 -11.17 9.56
C GLU A 13 2.87 -10.28 8.38
N SER A 14 2.30 -10.49 7.20
CA SER A 14 2.59 -9.67 6.01
C SER A 14 2.02 -8.26 6.13
N ALA A 15 0.95 -8.08 6.90
CA ALA A 15 0.42 -6.77 7.24
C ALA A 15 1.38 -6.01 8.19
N ASP A 16 2.03 -6.72 9.11
CA ASP A 16 3.03 -6.13 10.01
C ASP A 16 4.26 -5.60 9.25
N GLU A 17 4.76 -6.37 8.25
CA GLU A 17 5.83 -5.92 7.36
C GLU A 17 5.45 -4.65 6.61
N THR A 18 4.18 -4.55 6.15
CA THR A 18 3.68 -3.38 5.42
C THR A 18 3.82 -2.09 6.23
N ALA A 19 3.51 -2.14 7.51
CA ALA A 19 3.63 -0.98 8.40
C ALA A 19 5.08 -0.52 8.60
N LEU A 20 6.05 -1.46 8.60
CA LEU A 20 7.47 -1.12 8.67
C LEU A 20 7.94 -0.36 7.42
N TYR A 21 7.46 -0.73 6.25
CA TYR A 21 7.79 -0.02 5.02
C TYR A 21 7.22 1.40 4.96
N ALA A 22 6.06 1.66 5.58
CA ALA A 22 5.51 3.00 5.66
C ALA A 22 6.49 4.02 6.26
N LYS A 23 7.29 3.61 7.26
CA LYS A 23 8.35 4.45 7.87
C LYS A 23 9.43 4.88 6.90
N SER A 24 9.78 3.99 5.96
CA SER A 24 10.85 4.24 4.99
C SER A 24 10.38 5.06 3.80
N MET A 25 9.07 5.15 3.60
CA MET A 25 8.49 5.77 2.40
C MET A 25 8.21 7.26 2.57
N CYS A 26 7.98 7.72 3.79
CA CYS A 26 7.50 9.08 4.02
C CYS A 26 8.17 9.75 5.22
N PRO A 27 8.34 11.08 5.18
CA PRO A 27 8.87 11.81 6.33
C PRO A 27 7.88 11.79 7.50
N LYS A 28 8.37 11.44 8.68
CA LYS A 28 7.60 11.29 9.91
C LYS A 28 6.74 12.50 10.29
N SER A 29 7.30 13.70 10.13
CA SER A 29 6.68 14.95 10.61
C SER A 29 5.45 15.38 9.82
N GLU A 30 5.20 14.79 8.67
CA GLU A 30 4.12 15.17 7.75
C GLU A 30 3.20 13.99 7.38
N THR A 31 3.34 12.84 8.07
CA THR A 31 2.63 11.63 7.70
C THR A 31 1.74 11.13 8.83
N ARG A 32 0.47 10.95 8.51
CA ARG A 32 -0.54 10.28 9.32
C ARG A 32 -0.76 8.87 8.77
N ILE A 33 -0.68 7.85 9.60
CA ILE A 33 -0.92 6.46 9.24
C ILE A 33 -2.27 6.04 9.80
N VAL A 34 -3.13 5.50 8.95
CA VAL A 34 -4.42 4.93 9.35
C VAL A 34 -4.43 3.44 9.06
N LEU A 35 -4.46 2.64 10.10
CA LEU A 35 -4.63 1.19 10.02
C LEU A 35 -6.12 0.89 9.91
N LEU A 36 -6.53 0.24 8.83
CA LEU A 36 -7.92 -0.13 8.60
C LEU A 36 -8.11 -1.64 8.74
N HIS A 37 -8.86 -2.06 9.75
CA HIS A 37 -9.30 -3.43 9.89
C HIS A 37 -10.76 -3.58 9.44
N VAL A 38 -11.00 -4.47 8.46
CA VAL A 38 -12.36 -4.73 7.97
C VAL A 38 -12.77 -6.14 8.37
N THR A 39 -13.88 -6.24 9.11
CA THR A 39 -14.45 -7.50 9.54
C THR A 39 -15.69 -7.86 8.72
N PRO A 40 -15.96 -9.17 8.47
CA PRO A 40 -17.19 -9.58 7.84
C PRO A 40 -18.43 -9.11 8.63
N ALA A 41 -19.51 -8.79 7.93
CA ALA A 41 -20.76 -8.31 8.53
C ALA A 41 -21.43 -9.31 9.51
N VAL A 42 -21.02 -10.58 9.49
CA VAL A 42 -21.50 -11.62 10.42
C VAL A 42 -20.76 -11.64 11.77
N THR A 43 -19.68 -10.87 11.88
CA THR A 43 -18.92 -10.77 13.12
C THR A 43 -19.60 -9.77 14.07
N THR A 44 -19.76 -10.11 15.34
CA THR A 44 -20.27 -9.14 16.30
C THR A 44 -19.28 -8.00 16.49
N MET A 45 -19.78 -6.78 16.65
CA MET A 45 -18.92 -5.59 16.84
C MET A 45 -17.96 -5.77 18.02
N ASN A 46 -18.35 -6.45 19.08
CA ASN A 46 -17.48 -6.71 20.21
C ASN A 46 -16.32 -7.63 19.84
N ALA A 47 -16.56 -8.69 19.09
CA ALA A 47 -15.48 -9.57 18.61
C ALA A 47 -14.52 -8.86 17.64
N ALA A 48 -15.03 -7.94 16.84
CA ALA A 48 -14.21 -7.10 15.96
C ALA A 48 -13.30 -6.17 16.76
N ILE A 49 -13.83 -5.53 17.82
CA ILE A 49 -13.09 -4.61 18.69
C ILE A 49 -12.05 -5.36 19.53
N ASP A 50 -12.32 -6.60 19.95
CA ASP A 50 -11.38 -7.40 20.76
C ASP A 50 -10.09 -7.77 20.00
N HIS A 51 -10.11 -7.80 18.67
CA HIS A 51 -8.92 -7.99 17.84
C HIS A 51 -8.08 -6.73 17.64
N VAL A 52 -8.69 -5.56 17.74
CA VAL A 52 -8.05 -4.25 17.51
C VAL A 52 -6.90 -3.94 18.48
N PRO A 53 -6.99 -4.23 19.80
CA PRO A 53 -5.89 -3.94 20.71
C PRO A 53 -4.60 -4.69 20.35
N ASN A 54 -4.70 -5.93 19.90
CA ASN A 54 -3.54 -6.73 19.49
C ASN A 54 -2.90 -6.16 18.21
N VAL A 55 -3.72 -5.80 17.22
CA VAL A 55 -3.28 -5.14 16.00
C VAL A 55 -2.62 -3.81 16.36
N LYS A 56 -3.29 -2.96 17.12
CA LYS A 56 -2.79 -1.64 17.52
C LYS A 56 -1.46 -1.73 18.27
N THR A 57 -1.35 -2.63 19.24
CA THR A 57 -0.13 -2.81 20.06
C THR A 57 1.05 -3.28 19.21
N SER A 58 0.82 -4.22 18.30
CA SER A 58 1.85 -4.71 17.37
C SER A 58 2.35 -3.57 16.49
N TYR A 59 1.45 -2.80 15.90
CA TYR A 59 1.81 -1.69 15.00
C TYR A 59 2.43 -0.50 15.73
N GLU A 60 1.95 -0.12 16.91
CA GLU A 60 2.56 0.93 17.74
C GLU A 60 3.99 0.56 18.14
N THR A 61 4.27 -0.73 18.37
CA THR A 61 5.61 -1.22 18.68
C THR A 61 6.50 -1.18 17.43
N LEU A 62 5.97 -1.59 16.27
CA LEU A 62 6.69 -1.63 14.99
C LEU A 62 7.00 -0.24 14.45
N ILE A 63 6.04 0.67 14.52
CA ILE A 63 6.15 2.01 13.92
C ILE A 63 6.89 3.00 14.84
N ASN A 64 7.16 2.62 16.08
CA ASN A 64 7.71 3.50 17.11
C ASN A 64 6.69 4.56 17.60
N ARG A 65 6.64 4.84 18.90
CA ARG A 65 5.62 5.70 19.56
C ARG A 65 5.51 7.14 19.07
N ASP A 66 6.36 7.51 18.16
CA ASP A 66 6.46 8.89 17.66
C ASP A 66 5.66 9.17 16.37
N TRP A 67 5.02 8.17 15.75
CA TRP A 67 4.19 8.36 14.57
C TRP A 67 2.73 8.62 14.92
N ALA A 68 2.05 9.48 14.15
CA ALA A 68 0.62 9.64 14.25
C ALA A 68 -0.08 8.44 13.63
N VAL A 69 -0.36 7.41 14.45
CA VAL A 69 -1.04 6.17 14.03
C VAL A 69 -2.44 6.14 14.59
N GLU A 70 -3.40 5.99 13.72
CA GLU A 70 -4.82 5.82 14.05
C GLU A 70 -5.29 4.43 13.61
N THR A 71 -6.28 3.90 14.30
CA THR A 71 -6.87 2.60 13.97
C THR A 71 -8.36 2.78 13.72
N GLU A 72 -8.80 2.29 12.56
CA GLU A 72 -10.18 2.28 12.12
C GLU A 72 -10.69 0.85 11.96
N VAL A 73 -11.88 0.56 12.48
CA VAL A 73 -12.55 -0.72 12.30
C VAL A 73 -13.84 -0.50 11.53
N ARG A 74 -14.01 -1.28 10.47
CA ARG A 74 -15.21 -1.27 9.65
C ARG A 74 -15.80 -2.68 9.55
N MET A 75 -17.11 -2.76 9.34
CA MET A 75 -17.82 -4.01 9.07
C MET A 75 -18.36 -3.98 7.66
N GLY A 76 -18.12 -5.03 6.89
CA GLY A 76 -18.66 -5.14 5.55
C GLY A 76 -17.73 -5.84 4.56
N ASP A 77 -17.88 -5.46 3.30
CA ASP A 77 -17.01 -5.93 2.22
C ASP A 77 -15.67 -5.18 2.27
N PRO A 78 -14.53 -5.88 2.30
CA PRO A 78 -13.23 -5.25 2.43
C PRO A 78 -12.91 -4.26 1.30
N ILE A 79 -13.25 -4.60 0.06
CA ILE A 79 -12.95 -3.76 -1.11
C ILE A 79 -13.71 -2.44 -0.97
N PHE A 80 -15.01 -2.54 -0.71
CA PHE A 80 -15.87 -1.36 -0.55
C PHE A 80 -15.41 -0.46 0.60
N GLU A 81 -15.13 -1.02 1.77
CA GLU A 81 -14.74 -0.23 2.93
C GLU A 81 -13.34 0.39 2.77
N ILE A 82 -12.38 -0.29 2.12
CA ILE A 82 -11.06 0.28 1.82
C ILE A 82 -11.19 1.49 0.90
N LEU A 83 -11.90 1.35 -0.23
CA LEU A 83 -12.08 2.43 -1.20
C LEU A 83 -12.85 3.62 -0.60
N LYS A 84 -13.89 3.34 0.17
CA LYS A 84 -14.66 4.35 0.89
C LYS A 84 -13.81 5.12 1.90
N MET A 85 -12.99 4.42 2.69
CA MET A 85 -12.09 5.06 3.65
C MET A 85 -11.00 5.87 2.99
N ALA A 86 -10.48 5.43 1.84
CA ALA A 86 -9.51 6.21 1.06
C ALA A 86 -10.08 7.59 0.63
N ILE A 87 -11.37 7.63 0.30
CA ILE A 87 -12.07 8.89 -0.04
C ILE A 87 -12.34 9.73 1.21
N LEU A 88 -12.86 9.11 2.29
CA LEU A 88 -13.26 9.83 3.50
C LEU A 88 -12.08 10.45 4.25
N LEU A 89 -10.92 9.79 4.22
CA LEU A 89 -9.69 10.24 4.88
C LEU A 89 -8.79 11.09 3.97
N PRO A 90 -9.22 11.53 2.80
CA PRO A 90 -8.46 11.92 1.62
C PRO A 90 -7.03 11.30 1.61
N ALA A 91 -6.99 9.97 1.56
CA ALA A 91 -5.73 9.23 1.57
C ALA A 91 -4.87 9.63 0.36
N THR A 92 -3.61 9.94 0.62
CA THR A 92 -2.64 10.26 -0.43
C THR A 92 -2.06 9.00 -1.06
N MET A 93 -2.15 7.86 -0.33
CA MET A 93 -1.69 6.55 -0.78
C MET A 93 -2.37 5.43 0.02
N ILE A 94 -2.64 4.31 -0.64
CA ILE A 94 -2.95 3.04 0.02
C ILE A 94 -1.71 2.15 -0.04
N LEU A 95 -1.34 1.57 1.09
CA LEU A 95 -0.21 0.64 1.19
C LEU A 95 -0.73 -0.75 1.54
N MET A 96 -0.50 -1.73 0.67
CA MET A 96 -0.97 -3.10 0.83
C MET A 96 0.14 -4.10 0.64
N SER A 97 0.01 -5.30 1.24
CA SER A 97 0.87 -6.44 0.95
C SER A 97 0.14 -7.47 0.08
N THR A 98 0.90 -8.16 -0.75
CA THR A 98 0.44 -9.43 -1.33
C THR A 98 0.87 -10.57 -0.41
N HIS A 99 -0.03 -11.50 -0.08
CA HIS A 99 0.30 -12.65 0.75
C HIS A 99 1.37 -13.51 0.08
N GLY A 100 2.60 -13.46 0.62
CA GLY A 100 3.80 -14.11 0.08
C GLY A 100 3.86 -15.64 0.16
N ARG A 101 2.78 -16.34 0.53
CA ARG A 101 2.80 -17.80 0.75
C ARG A 101 2.46 -18.67 -0.46
N SER A 102 2.01 -18.12 -1.54
CA SER A 102 1.72 -18.91 -2.73
C SER A 102 1.74 -18.06 -4.00
N GLY A 103 2.94 -17.62 -4.36
CA GLY A 103 3.29 -17.23 -5.71
C GLY A 103 2.29 -16.35 -6.49
N ILE A 104 2.80 -15.78 -7.52
CA ILE A 104 2.11 -15.10 -8.62
C ILE A 104 0.77 -15.76 -9.06
N ASP A 105 0.52 -17.02 -8.69
CA ASP A 105 -0.65 -17.80 -9.09
C ASP A 105 -1.98 -17.40 -8.41
N ARG A 106 -1.98 -16.58 -7.37
CA ARG A 106 -3.21 -16.09 -6.73
C ARG A 106 -3.59 -14.63 -7.03
N ILE A 107 -2.86 -13.94 -7.88
CA ILE A 107 -3.34 -12.71 -8.54
C ILE A 107 -4.41 -13.05 -9.61
N ARG A 108 -4.82 -14.30 -9.70
CA ARG A 108 -5.91 -14.72 -10.58
C ARG A 108 -7.24 -14.36 -9.96
N ASP A 109 -7.95 -13.45 -10.63
CA ASP A 109 -9.37 -13.14 -10.53
C ASP A 109 -9.96 -13.03 -9.11
N GLY A 110 -9.86 -11.81 -8.53
CA GLY A 110 -10.73 -11.43 -7.42
C GLY A 110 -10.07 -11.21 -6.06
N SER A 111 -8.73 -11.08 -5.95
CA SER A 111 -8.13 -10.71 -4.68
C SER A 111 -8.52 -9.28 -4.27
N VAL A 112 -8.66 -9.00 -2.98
CA VAL A 112 -8.93 -7.65 -2.45
C VAL A 112 -7.94 -6.65 -3.02
N THR A 113 -6.65 -6.99 -3.04
CA THR A 113 -5.57 -6.12 -3.55
C THR A 113 -5.78 -5.76 -5.02
N GLU A 114 -6.14 -6.72 -5.87
CA GLU A 114 -6.38 -6.47 -7.31
C GLU A 114 -7.59 -5.55 -7.54
N GLN A 115 -8.67 -5.79 -6.82
CA GLN A 115 -9.88 -4.98 -6.94
C GLN A 115 -9.66 -3.55 -6.42
N VAL A 116 -8.93 -3.39 -5.32
CA VAL A 116 -8.53 -2.08 -4.80
C VAL A 116 -7.63 -1.37 -5.80
N LEU A 117 -6.63 -2.05 -6.39
CA LEU A 117 -5.73 -1.46 -7.39
C LEU A 117 -6.50 -0.91 -8.60
N LYS A 118 -7.51 -1.64 -9.09
CA LYS A 118 -8.31 -1.23 -10.25
C LYS A 118 -9.23 -0.04 -10.00
N GLN A 119 -9.67 0.17 -8.76
CA GLN A 119 -10.72 1.13 -8.40
C GLN A 119 -10.24 2.24 -7.48
N SER A 120 -8.99 2.24 -7.07
CA SER A 120 -8.46 3.18 -6.08
C SER A 120 -8.52 4.63 -6.57
N PRO A 121 -8.96 5.56 -5.71
CA PRO A 121 -8.95 6.99 -6.01
C PRO A 121 -7.55 7.63 -5.86
N CYS A 122 -6.58 6.91 -5.33
CA CYS A 122 -5.22 7.37 -5.10
C CYS A 122 -4.20 6.26 -5.44
N PRO A 123 -2.91 6.59 -5.55
CA PRO A 123 -1.86 5.59 -5.75
C PRO A 123 -1.91 4.44 -4.75
N VAL A 124 -1.73 3.20 -5.24
CA VAL A 124 -1.63 2.00 -4.42
C VAL A 124 -0.21 1.48 -4.49
N PHE A 125 0.45 1.41 -3.34
CA PHE A 125 1.75 0.78 -3.22
C PHE A 125 1.58 -0.67 -2.75
N ILE A 126 2.11 -1.61 -3.52
CA ILE A 126 1.99 -3.03 -3.23
C ILE A 126 3.34 -3.59 -2.83
N LEU A 127 3.44 -4.10 -1.62
CA LEU A 127 4.60 -4.82 -1.13
C LEU A 127 4.45 -6.31 -1.42
N HIS A 128 5.43 -6.85 -2.10
CA HIS A 128 5.55 -8.29 -2.26
C HIS A 128 6.51 -8.84 -1.19
N SER A 129 5.95 -9.46 -0.16
CA SER A 129 6.76 -10.09 0.89
C SER A 129 7.47 -11.33 0.33
N THR A 130 8.71 -11.17 -0.05
CA THR A 130 9.64 -12.29 -0.18
C THR A 130 10.34 -12.42 1.17
N ARG A 131 10.14 -13.52 1.87
CA ARG A 131 10.69 -13.87 3.19
C ARG A 131 12.23 -13.80 3.30
N ALA A 132 12.86 -12.72 2.92
CA ALA A 132 14.31 -12.56 2.99
C ALA A 132 14.67 -11.33 3.84
N GLU A 133 14.94 -11.57 5.12
CA GLU A 133 15.50 -10.67 6.13
C GLU A 133 14.63 -9.50 6.65
N PRO A 134 14.74 -9.17 7.96
CA PRO A 134 14.02 -8.07 8.58
C PRO A 134 14.32 -6.75 7.88
N ALA A 135 13.30 -5.92 7.75
CA ALA A 135 13.35 -4.61 7.07
C ALA A 135 14.38 -3.62 7.64
N ASP A 136 14.95 -3.90 8.80
CA ASP A 136 15.81 -2.97 9.54
C ASP A 136 17.13 -2.62 8.86
N ASN A 137 17.62 -3.47 7.95
CA ASN A 137 18.90 -3.23 7.25
C ASN A 137 18.78 -2.91 5.75
N ARG A 138 17.56 -2.88 5.19
CA ARG A 138 17.35 -2.71 3.73
C ARG A 138 16.72 -1.40 3.32
N THR A 139 16.29 -0.57 4.26
CA THR A 139 15.48 0.61 3.95
C THR A 139 16.24 1.68 3.17
N GLU A 140 17.55 1.76 3.32
CA GLU A 140 18.37 2.78 2.63
C GLU A 140 18.53 2.52 1.13
N ASP A 141 18.41 1.26 0.67
CA ASP A 141 18.61 0.88 -0.73
C ASP A 141 17.34 0.53 -1.50
N LEU A 142 16.19 0.43 -0.82
CA LEU A 142 14.94 -0.04 -1.41
C LEU A 142 14.43 0.82 -2.57
N PHE A 143 14.70 2.11 -2.54
CA PHE A 143 14.16 3.07 -3.50
C PHE A 143 15.24 3.76 -4.35
N LYS A 144 16.44 3.18 -4.45
CA LYS A 144 17.54 3.74 -5.26
C LYS A 144 17.20 3.85 -6.74
N ARG A 145 16.39 2.93 -7.27
CA ARG A 145 15.97 2.93 -8.66
C ARG A 145 14.49 2.62 -8.79
N ILE A 146 13.80 3.43 -9.59
CA ILE A 146 12.37 3.30 -9.87
C ILE A 146 12.21 3.09 -11.36
N LEU A 147 11.68 1.93 -11.76
CA LEU A 147 11.30 1.65 -13.14
C LEU A 147 9.84 2.04 -13.36
N VAL A 148 9.59 2.90 -14.32
CA VAL A 148 8.25 3.42 -14.64
C VAL A 148 7.88 2.96 -16.04
N PRO A 149 7.03 1.93 -16.19
CA PRO A 149 6.52 1.54 -17.49
C PRO A 149 5.43 2.53 -17.94
N LEU A 150 5.52 2.99 -19.18
CA LEU A 150 4.57 3.89 -19.82
C LEU A 150 4.12 3.29 -21.15
N ASP A 151 2.83 3.38 -21.46
CA ASP A 151 2.23 2.92 -22.72
C ASP A 151 1.91 4.08 -23.69
N GLY A 152 2.37 5.29 -23.35
CA GLY A 152 2.12 6.50 -24.15
C GLY A 152 0.76 7.14 -23.92
N THR A 153 -0.08 6.62 -23.04
CA THR A 153 -1.38 7.23 -22.69
C THR A 153 -1.24 8.28 -21.59
N ASP A 154 -2.17 9.25 -21.56
CA ASP A 154 -2.27 10.24 -20.47
C ASP A 154 -2.53 9.56 -19.11
N ILE A 155 -3.21 8.40 -19.13
CA ILE A 155 -3.49 7.60 -17.94
C ILE A 155 -2.18 7.07 -17.35
N SER A 156 -1.35 6.44 -18.16
CA SER A 156 -0.05 5.96 -17.68
C SER A 156 0.88 7.09 -17.25
N ALA A 157 0.84 8.23 -17.94
CA ALA A 157 1.62 9.41 -17.60
C ALA A 157 1.17 10.06 -16.28
N SER A 158 -0.06 9.84 -15.83
CA SER A 158 -0.58 10.42 -14.57
C SER A 158 0.21 10.00 -13.33
N ILE A 159 0.92 8.85 -13.37
CA ILE A 159 1.76 8.37 -12.27
C ILE A 159 3.03 9.22 -12.08
N LEU A 160 3.47 9.96 -13.11
CA LEU A 160 4.75 10.66 -13.09
C LEU A 160 4.87 11.69 -11.97
N GLY A 161 3.78 12.37 -11.61
CA GLY A 161 3.77 13.30 -10.47
C GLY A 161 4.04 12.61 -9.13
N CYS A 162 3.48 11.42 -8.92
CA CYS A 162 3.74 10.61 -7.74
C CYS A 162 5.19 10.10 -7.74
N VAL A 163 5.68 9.60 -8.88
CA VAL A 163 7.06 9.12 -9.04
C VAL A 163 8.07 10.24 -8.78
N GLU A 164 7.84 11.44 -9.31
CA GLU A 164 8.71 12.60 -9.09
C GLU A 164 8.82 12.95 -7.61
N HIS A 165 7.68 13.03 -6.92
CA HIS A 165 7.65 13.33 -5.49
C HIS A 165 8.42 12.28 -4.69
N PHE A 166 8.17 11.00 -4.98
CA PHE A 166 8.81 9.87 -4.32
C PHE A 166 10.31 9.79 -4.60
N ALA A 167 10.71 9.97 -5.85
CA ALA A 167 12.10 9.95 -6.27
C ALA A 167 12.93 11.06 -5.62
N LYS A 168 12.36 12.28 -5.50
CA LYS A 168 13.01 13.40 -4.79
C LYS A 168 13.18 13.12 -3.30
N ALA A 169 12.20 12.47 -2.67
CA ALA A 169 12.27 12.14 -1.24
C ALA A 169 13.36 11.11 -0.91
N HIS A 170 13.67 10.21 -1.87
CA HIS A 170 14.60 9.09 -1.69
C HIS A 170 15.90 9.21 -2.48
N ASP A 171 16.11 10.31 -3.20
CA ASP A 171 17.26 10.50 -4.11
C ASP A 171 17.40 9.33 -5.10
N SER A 172 16.28 8.97 -5.74
CA SER A 172 16.15 7.82 -6.61
C SER A 172 16.50 8.13 -8.05
N GLU A 173 17.16 7.19 -8.74
CA GLU A 173 17.23 7.17 -10.18
C GLU A 173 15.89 6.71 -10.76
N VAL A 174 15.33 7.46 -11.71
CA VAL A 174 14.09 7.11 -12.40
C VAL A 174 14.39 6.62 -13.80
N ILE A 175 13.94 5.42 -14.13
CA ILE A 175 14.09 4.81 -15.44
C ILE A 175 12.70 4.75 -16.07
N LEU A 176 12.47 5.55 -17.11
CA LEU A 176 11.25 5.49 -17.90
C LEU A 176 11.39 4.39 -18.96
N PHE A 177 10.43 3.48 -19.00
CA PHE A 177 10.35 2.41 -19.96
C PHE A 177 9.09 2.57 -20.81
N HIS A 178 9.26 2.60 -22.12
CA HIS A 178 8.16 2.63 -23.08
C HIS A 178 8.35 1.49 -24.08
N ASP A 179 7.30 0.68 -24.26
CA ASP A 179 7.27 -0.37 -25.28
C ASP A 179 6.43 0.12 -26.46
N GLU A 180 7.10 0.38 -27.58
CA GLU A 180 6.44 0.60 -28.86
C GLU A 180 6.02 -0.76 -29.42
N MET A 181 4.77 -1.15 -29.23
CA MET A 181 4.22 -2.28 -29.98
C MET A 181 4.28 -1.91 -31.47
N ASP A 182 5.22 -2.52 -32.15
CA ASP A 182 5.31 -2.42 -33.62
C ASP A 182 3.96 -2.89 -34.18
N SER A 183 3.15 -1.95 -34.61
CA SER A 183 1.94 -2.24 -35.36
C SER A 183 2.38 -2.77 -36.72
N GLY A 184 2.78 -4.05 -36.72
CA GLY A 184 3.21 -4.76 -37.92
C GLY A 184 2.22 -4.50 -39.05
N HIS A 185 2.69 -3.75 -40.02
CA HIS A 185 2.04 -3.64 -41.31
C HIS A 185 1.91 -5.06 -41.88
N THR A 186 0.74 -5.64 -41.76
CA THR A 186 0.33 -6.72 -42.64
C THR A 186 0.03 -6.09 -44.00
N GLU A 187 1.00 -6.19 -44.93
CA GLU A 187 0.76 -6.11 -46.34
C GLU A 187 -0.15 -7.26 -46.82
#